data_22904dd4af22c826547c087a9b9eb985
#
_entry.id   22904dd4af22c826547c087a9b9eb985
#
_cell.length_a   1.000
_cell.length_b   1.000
_cell.length_c   1.000
_cell.angle_alpha   90.00
_cell.angle_beta   90.00
_cell.angle_gamma   90.00
#
_symmetry.space_group_name_H-M   'P 1'
#
loop_
_entity.id
_entity.type
_entity.pdbx_description
1 polymer ?
#
loop_
_entity_poly.entity_id
_entity_poly.type
_entity_poly.pdbx_seq_one_letter_code
_entity_poly.pdbx_strand_id
1 'polypeptide(L)'
;AYASFETFYEGMFQRERLLDILKNFILFSGGSNSRFKVLAGYHQYFAVRKAIEKAKVATKTDGKGGVFWHTQGSGKSLSMVFYAHLLQEALDSPTIVVMTDRIDLDDQLYAQFSQCADFLRQTPVQAESKENLKALLDGRNANGIIFTTMFKFERGEKALSERRNIVVMADEAHRGQYGFDEKIVVSENKNGEKEARTVIGNARVIHDALPNATFIGFTGTPISAKDRNTREVFGDYIDVYDMTQAVEDGATRPVYYESRVVHLKLDENTLTLIDSTYDILEQQSDVQTIEKSKKMLGQMESVLGADSTIASLCDDIVNHYEKYRANLLTGKAMIVAYSRPIAMKIYRRILEIRPDWTEKIGV
;
A
#
# COMPACT_ATOMS: atom_id res chain seq x y z
N ALA A 1 27.56 8.38 -9.33
CA ALA A 1 28.92 7.93 -8.99
C ALA A 1 28.97 6.68 -8.09
N TYR A 2 27.88 5.94 -7.98
CA TYR A 2 27.81 4.72 -7.15
C TYR A 2 28.24 3.43 -7.89
N ALA A 3 28.66 3.54 -9.13
CA ALA A 3 29.00 2.40 -9.98
C ALA A 3 30.53 2.24 -10.18
N SER A 4 31.36 2.49 -9.14
CA SER A 4 32.78 2.16 -9.23
C SER A 4 33.02 0.74 -8.70
N PHE A 5 34.00 0.04 -9.29
CA PHE A 5 34.47 -1.25 -8.77
C PHE A 5 34.93 -1.13 -7.31
N GLU A 6 35.57 -0.02 -6.96
CA GLU A 6 36.03 0.27 -5.60
C GLU A 6 34.86 0.28 -4.61
N THR A 7 33.80 1.07 -4.88
CA THR A 7 32.58 1.10 -4.05
C THR A 7 31.93 -0.27 -3.94
N PHE A 8 31.93 -1.05 -5.04
CA PHE A 8 31.38 -2.40 -5.03
C PHE A 8 32.22 -3.33 -4.14
N TYR A 9 33.54 -3.34 -4.29
CA TYR A 9 34.41 -4.20 -3.50
C TYR A 9 34.42 -3.80 -2.02
N GLU A 10 34.60 -2.54 -1.70
CA GLU A 10 34.60 -2.04 -0.32
C GLU A 10 33.25 -2.19 0.32
N GLY A 11 32.15 -1.99 -0.47
CA GLY A 11 30.80 -2.12 -0.01
C GLY A 11 30.38 -3.55 0.26
N MET A 12 30.59 -4.46 -0.69
CA MET A 12 30.02 -5.82 -0.63
C MET A 12 30.99 -6.84 -0.04
N PHE A 13 32.31 -6.71 -0.31
CA PHE A 13 33.31 -7.71 0.07
C PHE A 13 34.02 -7.41 1.39
N GLN A 14 33.63 -6.38 2.11
CA GLN A 14 34.03 -6.24 3.50
C GLN A 14 33.60 -7.51 4.25
N ARG A 15 34.55 -8.16 4.95
CA ARG A 15 34.43 -9.53 5.45
C ARG A 15 33.12 -9.80 6.25
N GLU A 16 32.83 -8.94 7.22
CA GLU A 16 31.65 -9.12 8.08
C GLU A 16 30.36 -8.94 7.31
N ARG A 17 30.32 -7.94 6.40
CA ARG A 17 29.17 -7.67 5.55
C ARG A 17 28.94 -8.79 4.53
N LEU A 18 30.00 -9.31 3.92
CA LEU A 18 29.88 -10.44 3.00
C LEU A 18 29.30 -11.68 3.69
N LEU A 19 29.81 -12.01 4.88
CA LEU A 19 29.27 -13.14 5.67
C LEU A 19 27.80 -12.93 6.04
N ASP A 20 27.44 -11.70 6.40
CA ASP A 20 26.06 -11.34 6.69
C ASP A 20 25.16 -11.44 5.47
N ILE A 21 25.61 -10.94 4.33
CA ILE A 21 24.88 -11.04 3.05
C ILE A 21 24.66 -12.51 2.69
N LEU A 22 25.71 -13.34 2.76
CA LEU A 22 25.63 -14.76 2.42
C LEU A 22 24.67 -15.52 3.34
N LYS A 23 24.63 -15.17 4.62
CA LYS A 23 23.78 -15.83 5.63
C LYS A 23 22.33 -15.36 5.55
N ASN A 24 22.10 -14.05 5.39
CA ASN A 24 20.83 -13.42 5.75
C ASN A 24 20.15 -12.65 4.59
N PHE A 25 20.84 -12.39 3.47
CA PHE A 25 20.34 -11.53 2.40
C PHE A 25 20.42 -12.18 1.00
N ILE A 26 20.58 -13.50 0.98
CA ILE A 26 20.42 -14.34 -0.22
C ILE A 26 19.29 -15.33 0.06
N LEU A 27 18.27 -15.35 -0.78
CA LEU A 27 17.18 -16.32 -0.71
C LEU A 27 16.96 -16.98 -2.08
N PHE A 28 16.28 -18.11 -2.06
CA PHE A 28 15.79 -18.78 -3.25
C PHE A 28 14.27 -18.70 -3.24
N SER A 29 13.72 -18.10 -4.30
CA SER A 29 12.28 -17.95 -4.49
C SER A 29 11.83 -18.80 -5.68
N GLY A 30 10.59 -19.28 -5.65
CA GLY A 30 9.97 -20.06 -6.71
C GLY A 30 9.69 -21.51 -6.31
N GLY A 31 8.87 -22.18 -7.13
CA GLY A 31 8.51 -23.59 -6.95
C GLY A 31 9.64 -24.55 -7.33
N SER A 32 9.42 -25.85 -7.13
CA SER A 32 10.41 -26.93 -7.37
C SER A 32 11.06 -26.91 -8.76
N ASN A 33 10.37 -26.40 -9.77
CA ASN A 33 10.82 -26.40 -11.17
C ASN A 33 11.41 -25.06 -11.67
N SER A 34 11.36 -24.00 -10.88
CA SER A 34 11.79 -22.66 -11.31
C SER A 34 12.34 -21.84 -10.14
N ARG A 35 13.33 -22.37 -9.42
CA ARG A 35 14.00 -21.63 -8.35
C ARG A 35 14.96 -20.61 -8.94
N PHE A 36 14.88 -19.38 -8.50
CA PHE A 36 15.83 -18.32 -8.81
C PHE A 36 16.42 -17.73 -7.53
N LYS A 37 17.69 -17.37 -7.62
CA LYS A 37 18.41 -16.75 -6.51
C LYS A 37 18.10 -15.26 -6.48
N VAL A 38 17.75 -14.75 -5.32
CA VAL A 38 17.56 -13.33 -5.05
C VAL A 38 18.62 -12.86 -4.08
N LEU A 39 19.36 -11.85 -4.48
CA LEU A 39 20.30 -11.10 -3.65
C LEU A 39 19.65 -9.76 -3.29
N ALA A 40 19.64 -9.40 -2.02
CA ALA A 40 19.14 -8.10 -1.58
C ALA A 40 19.91 -6.95 -2.23
N GLY A 41 19.21 -5.92 -2.68
CA GLY A 41 19.81 -4.66 -3.06
C GLY A 41 20.44 -3.94 -1.84
N TYR A 42 21.38 -3.05 -2.08
CA TYR A 42 22.06 -2.34 -0.99
C TYR A 42 21.06 -1.56 -0.10
N HIS A 43 20.07 -0.91 -0.72
CA HIS A 43 19.00 -0.20 -0.01
C HIS A 43 18.19 -1.12 0.90
N GLN A 44 17.89 -2.36 0.46
CA GLN A 44 17.20 -3.36 1.27
C GLN A 44 18.08 -3.82 2.44
N TYR A 45 19.38 -4.10 2.18
CA TYR A 45 20.33 -4.52 3.21
C TYR A 45 20.41 -3.52 4.35
N PHE A 46 20.72 -2.25 4.04
CA PHE A 46 20.92 -1.23 5.05
C PHE A 46 19.61 -0.89 5.79
N ALA A 47 18.50 -0.77 5.05
CA ALA A 47 17.22 -0.46 5.65
C ALA A 47 16.73 -1.58 6.60
N VAL A 48 16.85 -2.84 6.19
CA VAL A 48 16.48 -3.99 7.04
C VAL A 48 17.37 -4.04 8.30
N ARG A 49 18.66 -3.80 8.18
CA ARG A 49 19.55 -3.74 9.36
C ARG A 49 19.15 -2.64 10.34
N LYS A 50 18.89 -1.43 9.85
CA LYS A 50 18.37 -0.33 10.69
C LYS A 50 17.03 -0.71 11.35
N ALA A 51 16.14 -1.37 10.61
CA ALA A 51 14.84 -1.80 11.11
C ALA A 51 14.98 -2.83 12.26
N ILE A 52 15.92 -3.77 12.14
CA ILE A 52 16.21 -4.73 13.22
C ILE A 52 16.69 -4.03 14.49
N GLU A 53 17.65 -3.11 14.37
CA GLU A 53 18.14 -2.38 15.54
C GLU A 53 17.04 -1.53 16.19
N LYS A 54 16.19 -0.91 15.38
CA LYS A 54 15.03 -0.17 15.89
C LYS A 54 14.03 -1.09 16.60
N ALA A 55 13.76 -2.27 16.06
CA ALA A 55 12.85 -3.25 16.66
C ALA A 55 13.34 -3.74 18.01
N LYS A 56 14.65 -4.00 18.17
CA LYS A 56 15.25 -4.38 19.47
C LYS A 56 15.01 -3.35 20.57
N VAL A 57 14.95 -2.07 20.21
CA VAL A 57 14.64 -0.98 21.13
C VAL A 57 13.14 -0.88 21.36
N ALA A 58 12.35 -0.86 20.28
CA ALA A 58 10.90 -0.66 20.32
C ALA A 58 10.17 -1.72 21.14
N THR A 59 10.56 -2.98 21.04
CA THR A 59 9.98 -4.09 21.84
C THR A 59 10.16 -3.93 23.35
N LYS A 60 11.12 -3.13 23.78
CA LYS A 60 11.41 -2.84 25.19
C LYS A 60 10.86 -1.51 25.66
N THR A 61 10.38 -0.67 24.75
CA THR A 61 9.93 0.69 25.03
C THR A 61 8.45 0.89 24.66
N ASP A 62 8.18 1.65 23.63
CA ASP A 62 6.85 2.12 23.25
C ASP A 62 6.18 1.31 22.12
N GLY A 63 6.83 0.26 21.64
CA GLY A 63 6.32 -0.57 20.56
C GLY A 63 6.38 0.10 19.18
N LYS A 64 7.00 1.29 19.03
CA LYS A 64 7.08 1.99 17.74
C LYS A 64 8.33 1.58 16.97
N GLY A 65 8.16 0.62 16.09
CA GLY A 65 9.21 0.05 15.24
C GLY A 65 9.72 0.98 14.14
N GLY A 66 8.95 2.00 13.78
CA GLY A 66 9.29 3.00 12.76
C GLY A 66 8.59 2.78 11.42
N VAL A 67 8.91 3.66 10.47
CA VAL A 67 8.38 3.61 9.10
C VAL A 67 9.48 3.29 8.10
N PHE A 68 9.29 2.25 7.33
CA PHE A 68 10.14 1.82 6.22
C PHE A 68 9.58 2.41 4.92
N TRP A 69 10.14 3.54 4.48
CA TRP A 69 9.68 4.22 3.29
C TRP A 69 10.54 3.91 2.08
N HIS A 70 10.08 3.00 1.25
CA HIS A 70 10.69 2.68 -0.03
C HIS A 70 9.65 2.79 -1.14
N THR A 71 10.00 3.44 -2.25
CA THR A 71 9.10 3.67 -3.37
C THR A 71 8.53 2.37 -3.97
N GLN A 72 7.45 2.46 -4.71
CA GLN A 72 6.91 1.32 -5.44
C GLN A 72 7.94 0.79 -6.45
N GLY A 73 8.01 -0.55 -6.59
CA GLY A 73 8.99 -1.19 -7.46
C GLY A 73 10.39 -1.39 -6.86
N SER A 74 10.67 -0.89 -5.65
CA SER A 74 11.95 -1.06 -4.95
C SER A 74 12.15 -2.44 -4.29
N GLY A 75 11.16 -3.33 -4.38
CA GLY A 75 11.23 -4.67 -3.77
C GLY A 75 10.83 -4.72 -2.29
N LYS A 76 9.93 -3.86 -1.82
CA LYS A 76 9.45 -3.83 -0.41
C LYS A 76 9.03 -5.19 0.13
N SER A 77 8.29 -5.98 -0.64
CA SER A 77 7.85 -7.31 -0.23
C SER A 77 9.02 -8.24 0.12
N LEU A 78 10.10 -8.18 -0.64
CA LEU A 78 11.34 -8.91 -0.34
C LEU A 78 12.05 -8.35 0.88
N SER A 79 12.06 -7.02 1.06
CA SER A 79 12.58 -6.39 2.29
C SER A 79 11.83 -6.88 3.53
N MET A 80 10.50 -7.04 3.43
CA MET A 80 9.68 -7.62 4.51
C MET A 80 10.05 -9.08 4.80
N VAL A 81 10.34 -9.89 3.77
CA VAL A 81 10.83 -11.28 3.95
C VAL A 81 12.19 -11.31 4.64
N PHE A 82 13.16 -10.48 4.22
CA PHE A 82 14.46 -10.38 4.87
C PHE A 82 14.33 -9.90 6.32
N TYR A 83 13.47 -8.93 6.56
CA TYR A 83 13.20 -8.42 7.90
C TYR A 83 12.57 -9.50 8.79
N ALA A 84 11.55 -10.22 8.30
CA ALA A 84 10.92 -11.32 9.02
C ALA A 84 11.91 -12.43 9.38
N HIS A 85 12.81 -12.79 8.46
CA HIS A 85 13.88 -13.75 8.70
C HIS A 85 14.81 -13.31 9.85
N LEU A 86 15.29 -12.08 9.80
CA LEU A 86 16.20 -11.55 10.81
C LEU A 86 15.55 -11.30 12.17
N LEU A 87 14.26 -11.00 12.22
CA LEU A 87 13.51 -10.87 13.47
C LEU A 87 13.52 -12.16 14.29
N GLN A 88 13.51 -13.34 13.65
CA GLN A 88 13.53 -14.63 14.34
C GLN A 88 14.75 -14.78 15.24
N GLU A 89 15.94 -14.37 14.72
CA GLU A 89 17.19 -14.42 15.49
C GLU A 89 17.31 -13.23 16.46
N ALA A 90 16.88 -12.04 16.04
CA ALA A 90 17.08 -10.81 16.78
C ALA A 90 16.19 -10.64 18.02
N LEU A 91 14.99 -11.22 18.01
CA LEU A 91 13.96 -11.07 19.05
C LEU A 91 13.49 -12.43 19.64
N ASP A 92 14.32 -13.45 19.53
CA ASP A 92 14.03 -14.78 20.06
C ASP A 92 12.69 -15.36 19.56
N SER A 93 12.57 -15.45 18.25
CA SER A 93 11.42 -16.04 17.56
C SER A 93 10.08 -15.38 17.89
N PRO A 94 9.88 -14.09 17.61
CA PRO A 94 8.61 -13.43 17.83
C PRO A 94 7.53 -14.01 16.93
N THR A 95 6.26 -13.83 17.32
CA THR A 95 5.14 -14.01 16.38
C THR A 95 5.06 -12.78 15.48
N ILE A 96 5.12 -12.97 14.15
CA ILE A 96 5.01 -11.90 13.17
C ILE A 96 3.59 -11.87 12.63
N VAL A 97 2.94 -10.72 12.70
CA VAL A 97 1.63 -10.47 12.11
C VAL A 97 1.82 -9.54 10.92
N VAL A 98 1.62 -10.06 9.72
CA VAL A 98 1.66 -9.27 8.49
C VAL A 98 0.26 -8.78 8.19
N MET A 99 0.09 -7.46 8.18
CA MET A 99 -1.21 -6.82 8.03
C MET A 99 -1.27 -6.04 6.73
N THR A 100 -2.32 -6.29 5.94
CA THR A 100 -2.58 -5.62 4.66
C THR A 100 -3.91 -4.88 4.67
N ASP A 101 -4.05 -3.90 3.78
CA ASP A 101 -5.29 -3.11 3.62
C ASP A 101 -6.35 -3.85 2.79
N ARG A 102 -5.93 -4.67 1.83
CA ARG A 102 -6.81 -5.31 0.85
C ARG A 102 -6.54 -6.81 0.73
N ILE A 103 -7.61 -7.57 0.51
CA ILE A 103 -7.53 -9.04 0.34
C ILE A 103 -6.61 -9.39 -0.84
N ASP A 104 -6.77 -8.72 -2.00
CA ASP A 104 -5.95 -8.99 -3.20
C ASP A 104 -4.45 -8.76 -2.95
N LEU A 105 -4.10 -7.77 -2.13
CA LEU A 105 -2.70 -7.49 -1.75
C LEU A 105 -2.20 -8.48 -0.71
N ASP A 106 -3.10 -8.94 0.18
CA ASP A 106 -2.82 -10.00 1.15
C ASP A 106 -2.38 -11.27 0.41
N ASP A 107 -3.12 -11.70 -0.60
CA ASP A 107 -2.82 -12.89 -1.40
C ASP A 107 -1.48 -12.80 -2.13
N GLN A 108 -1.14 -11.64 -2.72
CA GLN A 108 0.14 -11.45 -3.41
C GLN A 108 1.33 -11.49 -2.44
N LEU A 109 1.22 -10.79 -1.32
CA LEU A 109 2.28 -10.74 -0.32
C LEU A 109 2.42 -12.10 0.39
N TYR A 110 1.30 -12.74 0.71
CA TYR A 110 1.27 -14.10 1.25
C TYR A 110 1.94 -15.12 0.31
N ALA A 111 1.64 -15.06 -0.99
CA ALA A 111 2.28 -15.92 -1.98
C ALA A 111 3.80 -15.70 -2.03
N GLN A 112 4.26 -14.44 -1.96
CA GLN A 112 5.69 -14.10 -1.91
C GLN A 112 6.36 -14.71 -0.67
N PHE A 113 5.77 -14.58 0.50
CA PHE A 113 6.29 -15.17 1.74
C PHE A 113 6.28 -16.71 1.68
N SER A 114 5.22 -17.29 1.14
CA SER A 114 5.09 -18.75 0.98
C SER A 114 6.16 -19.33 0.06
N GLN A 115 6.50 -18.63 -1.02
CA GLN A 115 7.61 -19.01 -1.90
C GLN A 115 8.98 -18.92 -1.23
N CYS A 116 9.10 -18.20 -0.12
CA CYS A 116 10.31 -18.03 0.67
C CYS A 116 10.27 -18.84 2.00
N ALA A 117 9.36 -19.81 2.16
CA ALA A 117 9.17 -20.57 3.39
C ALA A 117 10.44 -21.28 3.87
N ASP A 118 11.26 -21.83 2.95
CA ASP A 118 12.54 -22.46 3.25
C ASP A 118 13.52 -21.46 3.91
N PHE A 119 13.58 -20.24 3.38
CA PHE A 119 14.41 -19.16 3.91
C PHE A 119 13.90 -18.68 5.28
N LEU A 120 12.60 -18.54 5.41
CA LEU A 120 11.93 -18.16 6.66
C LEU A 120 11.95 -19.27 7.71
N ARG A 121 12.25 -20.52 7.33
CA ARG A 121 12.21 -21.73 8.17
C ARG A 121 10.86 -21.96 8.84
N GLN A 122 9.81 -21.46 8.21
CA GLN A 122 8.43 -21.66 8.67
C GLN A 122 7.44 -21.35 7.53
N THR A 123 6.29 -21.97 7.59
CA THR A 123 5.21 -21.75 6.62
C THR A 123 4.31 -20.63 7.15
N PRO A 124 4.13 -19.54 6.41
CA PRO A 124 3.14 -18.51 6.72
C PRO A 124 1.73 -19.08 6.76
N VAL A 125 0.88 -18.51 7.59
CA VAL A 125 -0.53 -18.90 7.73
C VAL A 125 -1.40 -17.67 7.53
N GLN A 126 -2.48 -17.80 6.77
CA GLN A 126 -3.44 -16.72 6.55
C GLN A 126 -4.63 -16.89 7.51
N ALA A 127 -4.95 -15.85 8.27
CA ALA A 127 -6.12 -15.87 9.13
C ALA A 127 -7.39 -15.69 8.28
N GLU A 128 -8.33 -16.62 8.36
CA GLU A 128 -9.56 -16.61 7.60
C GLU A 128 -10.63 -15.70 8.22
N SER A 129 -10.71 -15.70 9.54
CA SER A 129 -11.65 -14.89 10.32
C SER A 129 -10.97 -14.27 11.54
N LYS A 130 -11.69 -13.45 12.27
CA LYS A 130 -11.25 -12.86 13.53
C LYS A 130 -11.03 -13.93 14.61
N GLU A 131 -11.97 -14.86 14.74
CA GLU A 131 -11.88 -15.98 15.68
C GLU A 131 -10.67 -16.86 15.34
N ASN A 132 -10.40 -17.06 14.05
CA ASN A 132 -9.24 -17.80 13.59
C ASN A 132 -7.95 -17.01 13.90
N LEU A 133 -7.91 -15.68 13.69
CA LEU A 133 -6.77 -14.84 14.10
C LEU A 133 -6.49 -14.97 15.58
N LYS A 134 -7.53 -14.89 16.42
CA LYS A 134 -7.41 -15.08 17.88
C LYS A 134 -6.85 -16.47 18.23
N ALA A 135 -7.41 -17.51 17.65
CA ALA A 135 -6.95 -18.89 17.87
C ALA A 135 -5.48 -19.08 17.44
N LEU A 136 -5.06 -18.47 16.32
CA LEU A 136 -3.68 -18.50 15.85
C LEU A 136 -2.71 -17.76 16.78
N LEU A 137 -3.16 -16.69 17.44
CA LEU A 137 -2.38 -15.96 18.44
C LEU A 137 -2.33 -16.68 19.79
N ASP A 138 -3.46 -17.18 20.27
CA ASP A 138 -3.58 -17.89 21.55
C ASP A 138 -2.92 -19.28 21.51
N GLY A 139 -2.96 -19.96 20.36
CA GLY A 139 -2.42 -21.29 20.15
C GLY A 139 -0.88 -21.37 20.15
N ARG A 140 -0.18 -20.25 20.36
CA ARG A 140 1.29 -20.20 20.34
C ARG A 140 1.86 -19.20 21.34
N ASN A 141 2.99 -19.56 21.93
CA ASN A 141 3.72 -18.67 22.85
C ASN A 141 4.83 -17.88 22.14
N ALA A 142 5.31 -18.37 21.02
CA ALA A 142 6.36 -17.76 20.18
C ALA A 142 6.24 -18.23 18.74
N ASN A 143 7.04 -17.61 17.87
CA ASN A 143 7.18 -17.97 16.47
C ASN A 143 5.88 -17.82 15.63
N GLY A 144 5.96 -18.05 14.36
CA GLY A 144 4.85 -17.99 13.40
C GLY A 144 4.77 -16.69 12.63
N ILE A 145 4.35 -16.81 11.38
CA ILE A 145 4.03 -15.68 10.51
C ILE A 145 2.55 -15.79 10.15
N ILE A 146 1.75 -14.82 10.58
CA ILE A 146 0.30 -14.80 10.42
C ILE A 146 -0.06 -13.62 9.52
N PHE A 147 -0.73 -13.91 8.41
CA PHE A 147 -1.28 -12.90 7.51
C PHE A 147 -2.71 -12.55 7.91
N THR A 148 -3.04 -11.27 7.88
CA THR A 148 -4.38 -10.79 8.22
C THR A 148 -4.66 -9.45 7.53
N THR A 149 -5.94 -9.14 7.34
CA THR A 149 -6.37 -7.80 6.93
C THR A 149 -6.81 -6.98 8.14
N MET A 150 -6.71 -5.65 8.04
CA MET A 150 -7.13 -4.73 9.11
C MET A 150 -8.61 -4.90 9.51
N PHE A 151 -9.46 -5.38 8.61
CA PHE A 151 -10.90 -5.56 8.85
C PHE A 151 -11.24 -6.70 9.82
N LYS A 152 -10.25 -7.51 10.22
CA LYS A 152 -10.43 -8.58 11.21
C LYS A 152 -10.23 -8.09 12.65
N PHE A 153 -9.98 -6.78 12.83
CA PHE A 153 -9.93 -6.12 14.12
C PHE A 153 -11.23 -5.34 14.34
N GLU A 154 -11.92 -5.58 15.44
CA GLU A 154 -13.20 -4.94 15.77
C GLU A 154 -13.11 -4.10 17.04
N ARG A 155 -14.02 -3.13 17.11
CA ARG A 155 -14.10 -2.17 18.21
C ARG A 155 -14.70 -2.81 19.49
N GLY A 156 -14.14 -2.43 20.64
CA GLY A 156 -14.77 -2.68 21.95
C GLY A 156 -14.53 -4.04 22.55
N GLU A 157 -13.64 -4.85 21.97
CA GLU A 157 -13.29 -6.16 22.51
C GLU A 157 -12.09 -6.09 23.44
N LYS A 158 -11.93 -7.16 24.26
CA LYS A 158 -10.70 -7.43 25.00
C LYS A 158 -9.55 -7.60 24.01
N ALA A 159 -8.33 -7.26 24.45
CA ALA A 159 -7.13 -7.50 23.67
C ALA A 159 -7.11 -8.91 23.09
N LEU A 160 -6.76 -9.06 21.81
CA LEU A 160 -6.58 -10.36 21.19
C LEU A 160 -5.38 -11.09 21.79
N SER A 161 -4.33 -10.33 22.15
CA SER A 161 -3.18 -10.85 22.88
C SER A 161 -2.46 -9.73 23.61
N GLU A 162 -2.05 -9.99 24.85
CA GLU A 162 -1.23 -9.07 25.65
C GLU A 162 0.27 -9.38 25.57
N ARG A 163 0.67 -10.29 24.69
CA ARG A 163 2.05 -10.70 24.50
C ARG A 163 2.91 -9.57 23.95
N ARG A 164 4.14 -9.45 24.47
CA ARG A 164 5.15 -8.47 24.00
C ARG A 164 5.98 -8.98 22.82
N ASN A 165 6.05 -10.29 22.62
CA ASN A 165 6.82 -10.91 21.54
C ASN A 165 5.99 -11.04 20.25
N ILE A 166 5.20 -10.01 19.92
CA ILE A 166 4.47 -9.89 18.67
C ILE A 166 5.02 -8.68 17.91
N VAL A 167 5.33 -8.87 16.63
CA VAL A 167 5.73 -7.79 15.73
C VAL A 167 4.69 -7.68 14.61
N VAL A 168 4.04 -6.54 14.50
CA VAL A 168 3.08 -6.23 13.45
C VAL A 168 3.78 -5.50 12.33
N MET A 169 3.81 -6.10 11.14
CA MET A 169 4.34 -5.53 9.91
C MET A 169 3.15 -5.06 9.06
N ALA A 170 2.94 -3.76 9.00
CA ALA A 170 1.84 -3.16 8.26
C ALA A 170 2.28 -2.76 6.85
N ASP A 171 1.76 -3.46 5.82
CA ASP A 171 1.98 -3.05 4.44
C ASP A 171 1.03 -1.93 4.05
N GLU A 172 1.46 -1.08 3.10
CA GLU A 172 0.77 0.13 2.69
C GLU A 172 0.29 0.97 3.89
N ALA A 173 1.19 1.18 4.86
CA ALA A 173 0.89 1.82 6.15
C ALA A 173 0.23 3.21 6.05
N HIS A 174 0.30 3.84 4.87
CA HIS A 174 -0.38 5.09 4.55
C HIS A 174 -1.88 4.92 4.25
N ARG A 175 -2.39 3.68 4.11
CA ARG A 175 -3.80 3.39 3.82
C ARG A 175 -4.50 2.86 5.06
N GLY A 176 -5.62 3.48 5.42
CA GLY A 176 -6.56 2.94 6.40
C GLY A 176 -6.10 2.86 7.86
N GLN A 177 -4.82 3.07 8.16
CA GLN A 177 -4.27 2.97 9.52
C GLN A 177 -4.15 4.35 10.19
N TYR A 178 -5.10 5.24 9.91
CA TYR A 178 -5.12 6.59 10.45
C TYR A 178 -6.01 6.70 11.68
N GLY A 179 -5.59 7.56 12.59
CA GLY A 179 -6.38 8.13 13.65
C GLY A 179 -6.38 7.31 14.93
N PHE A 180 -5.76 7.89 15.94
CA PHE A 180 -6.02 7.58 17.35
C PHE A 180 -7.23 8.37 17.88
N ASP A 181 -7.70 9.36 17.11
CA ASP A 181 -8.76 10.27 17.53
C ASP A 181 -10.14 9.64 17.40
N GLU A 182 -10.95 9.90 18.41
CA GLU A 182 -12.38 9.62 18.38
C GLU A 182 -13.09 10.79 17.68
N LYS A 183 -13.77 10.50 16.57
CA LYS A 183 -14.63 11.49 15.90
C LYS A 183 -16.09 11.10 16.10
N ILE A 184 -16.87 12.04 16.60
CA ILE A 184 -18.33 11.87 16.65
C ILE A 184 -18.86 12.19 15.25
N VAL A 185 -19.35 11.15 14.55
CA VAL A 185 -20.04 11.32 13.27
C VAL A 185 -21.54 11.19 13.52
N VAL A 186 -22.27 12.23 13.21
CA VAL A 186 -23.73 12.21 13.27
C VAL A 186 -24.24 11.73 11.92
N SER A 187 -24.88 10.57 11.87
CA SER A 187 -25.52 10.02 10.67
C SER A 187 -27.04 10.01 10.85
N GLU A 188 -27.76 10.33 9.80
CA GLU A 188 -29.22 10.22 9.77
C GLU A 188 -29.61 8.79 9.35
N ASN A 189 -30.45 8.13 10.15
CA ASN A 189 -30.93 6.80 9.80
C ASN A 189 -32.01 6.89 8.72
N LYS A 190 -32.45 5.75 8.17
CA LYS A 190 -33.50 5.69 7.13
C LYS A 190 -34.85 6.31 7.54
N ASN A 191 -35.03 6.62 8.81
CA ASN A 191 -36.23 7.20 9.39
C ASN A 191 -36.11 8.71 9.68
N GLY A 192 -34.98 9.36 9.30
CA GLY A 192 -34.76 10.78 9.51
C GLY A 192 -34.25 11.16 10.91
N GLU A 193 -33.92 10.17 11.77
CA GLU A 193 -33.40 10.41 13.11
C GLU A 193 -31.87 10.55 13.08
N LYS A 194 -31.34 11.56 13.76
CA LYS A 194 -29.91 11.81 13.88
C LYS A 194 -29.31 10.90 14.93
N GLU A 195 -28.49 9.98 14.53
CA GLU A 195 -27.73 9.08 15.39
C GLU A 195 -26.27 9.50 15.45
N ALA A 196 -25.78 9.88 16.62
CA ALA A 196 -24.40 10.18 16.84
C ALA A 196 -23.60 8.88 17.04
N ARG A 197 -22.68 8.58 16.14
CA ARG A 197 -21.75 7.45 16.28
C ARG A 197 -20.35 7.97 16.50
N THR A 198 -19.70 7.48 17.54
CA THR A 198 -18.26 7.71 17.71
C THR A 198 -17.51 6.78 16.73
N VAL A 199 -16.73 7.36 15.83
CA VAL A 199 -15.83 6.63 14.93
C VAL A 199 -14.42 6.75 15.50
N ILE A 200 -13.84 5.61 15.86
CA ILE A 200 -12.44 5.52 16.28
C ILE A 200 -11.61 5.13 15.07
N GLY A 201 -10.43 5.71 14.93
CA GLY A 201 -9.52 5.36 13.84
C GLY A 201 -9.03 3.91 13.94
N ASN A 202 -8.85 3.26 12.80
CA ASN A 202 -8.42 1.85 12.71
C ASN A 202 -7.10 1.58 13.43
N ALA A 203 -6.17 2.55 13.44
CA ALA A 203 -4.90 2.41 14.13
C ALA A 203 -5.10 2.14 15.63
N ARG A 204 -6.04 2.84 16.27
CA ARG A 204 -6.36 2.62 17.68
C ARG A 204 -6.96 1.24 17.93
N VAL A 205 -7.89 0.83 17.07
CA VAL A 205 -8.54 -0.50 17.20
C VAL A 205 -7.51 -1.62 17.17
N ILE A 206 -6.52 -1.52 16.28
CA ILE A 206 -5.45 -2.52 16.15
C ILE A 206 -4.50 -2.47 17.35
N HIS A 207 -4.15 -1.27 17.82
CA HIS A 207 -3.33 -1.09 19.02
C HIS A 207 -4.02 -1.61 20.28
N ASP A 208 -5.33 -1.36 20.44
CA ASP A 208 -6.10 -1.86 21.58
C ASP A 208 -6.23 -3.40 21.54
N ALA A 209 -6.24 -4.00 20.34
CA ALA A 209 -6.24 -5.45 20.16
C ALA A 209 -4.89 -6.11 20.48
N LEU A 210 -3.78 -5.41 20.27
CA LEU A 210 -2.40 -5.88 20.49
C LEU A 210 -1.58 -4.82 21.25
N PRO A 211 -1.93 -4.51 22.52
CA PRO A 211 -1.42 -3.31 23.20
C PRO A 211 0.08 -3.33 23.51
N ASN A 212 0.70 -4.50 23.54
CA ASN A 212 2.11 -4.67 23.84
C ASN A 212 2.95 -5.08 22.62
N ALA A 213 2.34 -5.15 21.43
CA ALA A 213 3.05 -5.50 20.20
C ALA A 213 3.95 -4.37 19.72
N THR A 214 4.94 -4.72 18.90
CA THR A 214 5.76 -3.75 18.18
C THR A 214 5.21 -3.56 16.76
N PHE A 215 5.01 -2.32 16.34
CA PHE A 215 4.43 -1.96 15.06
C PHE A 215 5.47 -1.33 14.15
N ILE A 216 5.61 -1.84 12.92
CA ILE A 216 6.43 -1.27 11.87
C ILE A 216 5.58 -1.07 10.62
N GLY A 217 5.65 0.12 10.01
CA GLY A 217 4.94 0.46 8.80
C GLY A 217 5.83 0.36 7.57
N PHE A 218 5.34 -0.29 6.50
CA PHE A 218 5.96 -0.30 5.18
C PHE A 218 5.11 0.52 4.23
N THR A 219 5.70 1.46 3.50
CA THR A 219 4.96 2.31 2.56
C THR A 219 5.81 2.74 1.37
N GLY A 220 5.18 2.92 0.21
CA GLY A 220 5.81 3.49 -0.99
C GLY A 220 5.52 4.97 -1.19
N THR A 221 4.49 5.49 -0.56
CA THR A 221 3.95 6.83 -0.78
C THR A 221 3.51 7.48 0.52
N PRO A 222 4.44 7.94 1.38
CA PRO A 222 4.03 8.68 2.57
C PRO A 222 3.35 9.98 2.15
N ILE A 223 2.20 10.27 2.78
CA ILE A 223 1.43 11.50 2.50
C ILE A 223 1.94 12.61 3.43
N SER A 224 2.68 13.57 2.88
CA SER A 224 3.39 14.59 3.65
C SER A 224 2.51 15.62 4.37
N ALA A 225 1.33 15.95 3.88
CA ALA A 225 0.46 16.97 4.49
C ALA A 225 -0.45 16.44 5.62
N LYS A 226 -0.68 15.14 5.67
CA LYS A 226 -1.47 14.44 6.71
C LYS A 226 -0.66 13.36 7.43
N ASP A 227 0.63 13.39 7.27
CA ASP A 227 1.60 12.35 7.65
C ASP A 227 1.88 12.30 9.16
N ARG A 228 1.35 13.24 9.92
CA ARG A 228 1.43 13.18 11.39
C ARG A 228 0.97 11.83 11.92
N ASN A 229 -0.06 11.26 11.30
CA ASN A 229 -0.67 10.03 11.76
C ASN A 229 0.20 8.79 11.54
N THR A 230 0.94 8.66 10.44
CA THR A 230 1.82 7.49 10.20
C THR A 230 2.97 7.46 11.21
N ARG A 231 3.61 8.61 11.46
CA ARG A 231 4.69 8.72 12.46
C ARG A 231 4.18 8.61 13.90
N GLU A 232 2.97 9.05 14.16
CA GLU A 232 2.34 8.88 15.48
C GLU A 232 2.08 7.41 15.80
N VAL A 233 1.70 6.62 14.80
CA VAL A 233 1.40 5.18 14.94
C VAL A 233 2.68 4.36 15.02
N PHE A 234 3.58 4.54 14.08
CA PHE A 234 4.73 3.65 13.89
C PHE A 234 6.05 4.21 14.41
N GLY A 235 6.14 5.52 14.64
CA GLY A 235 7.39 6.22 14.96
C GLY A 235 8.06 6.83 13.73
N ASP A 236 9.29 7.31 13.90
CA ASP A 236 10.04 8.01 12.84
C ASP A 236 10.44 7.10 11.68
N TYR A 237 10.83 7.71 10.57
CA TYR A 237 11.36 7.00 9.42
C TYR A 237 12.66 6.26 9.79
N ILE A 238 12.70 4.97 9.47
CA ILE A 238 13.89 4.11 9.62
C ILE A 238 14.84 4.35 8.48
N ASP A 239 14.27 4.34 7.28
CA ASP A 239 15.00 4.51 6.03
C ASP A 239 14.08 5.10 4.96
N VAL A 240 14.68 5.88 4.06
CA VAL A 240 13.98 6.52 2.96
C VAL A 240 14.71 6.17 1.67
N TYR A 241 14.01 5.48 0.77
CA TYR A 241 14.45 5.21 -0.60
C TYR A 241 13.38 5.70 -1.55
N ASP A 242 13.48 6.96 -1.92
CA ASP A 242 12.47 7.66 -2.70
C ASP A 242 12.54 7.33 -4.20
N MET A 243 11.60 7.89 -4.97
CA MET A 243 11.53 7.64 -6.41
C MET A 243 12.75 8.20 -7.16
N THR A 244 13.31 9.32 -6.70
CA THR A 244 14.47 9.95 -7.34
C THR A 244 15.67 9.04 -7.25
N GLN A 245 15.98 8.57 -6.05
CA GLN A 245 17.08 7.64 -5.82
C GLN A 245 16.87 6.30 -6.54
N ALA A 246 15.65 5.78 -6.55
CA ALA A 246 15.32 4.54 -7.24
C ALA A 246 15.49 4.63 -8.77
N VAL A 247 15.23 5.79 -9.36
CA VAL A 247 15.49 6.06 -10.79
C VAL A 247 17.00 6.21 -11.06
N GLU A 248 17.73 6.93 -10.22
CA GLU A 248 19.18 7.09 -10.33
C GLU A 248 19.90 5.75 -10.24
N ASP A 249 19.46 4.85 -9.38
CA ASP A 249 19.98 3.50 -9.23
C ASP A 249 19.52 2.52 -10.33
N GLY A 250 18.59 2.94 -11.20
CA GLY A 250 18.00 2.09 -12.23
C GLY A 250 17.06 1.02 -11.71
N ALA A 251 16.66 1.08 -10.44
CA ALA A 251 15.70 0.16 -9.83
C ALA A 251 14.27 0.40 -10.36
N THR A 252 13.96 1.64 -10.71
CA THR A 252 12.69 2.03 -11.34
C THR A 252 12.93 2.85 -12.60
N ARG A 253 11.88 3.07 -13.39
CA ARG A 253 11.93 3.91 -14.58
C ARG A 253 11.44 5.31 -14.25
N PRO A 254 11.98 6.36 -14.90
CA PRO A 254 11.47 7.71 -14.75
C PRO A 254 10.01 7.79 -15.22
N VAL A 255 9.21 8.56 -14.49
CA VAL A 255 7.82 8.86 -14.84
C VAL A 255 7.79 10.20 -15.56
N TYR A 256 7.29 10.20 -16.80
CA TYR A 256 7.06 11.41 -17.57
C TYR A 256 5.58 11.78 -17.47
N TYR A 257 5.31 12.96 -16.94
CA TYR A 257 3.97 13.48 -16.81
C TYR A 257 3.61 14.39 -18.02
N GLU A 258 2.54 14.06 -18.71
CA GLU A 258 1.96 14.89 -19.77
C GLU A 258 0.52 15.25 -19.39
N SER A 259 0.27 16.52 -19.12
CA SER A 259 -1.08 17.01 -18.86
C SER A 259 -1.80 17.24 -20.18
N ARG A 260 -2.90 16.51 -20.40
CA ARG A 260 -3.76 16.65 -21.58
C ARG A 260 -5.15 17.07 -21.13
N VAL A 261 -5.61 18.19 -21.62
CA VAL A 261 -6.93 18.74 -21.29
C VAL A 261 -7.91 18.39 -22.39
N VAL A 262 -8.93 17.62 -22.05
CA VAL A 262 -10.10 17.46 -22.91
C VAL A 262 -11.01 18.65 -22.68
N HIS A 263 -11.26 19.45 -23.71
CA HIS A 263 -12.23 20.55 -23.63
C HIS A 263 -13.63 19.96 -23.49
N LEU A 264 -14.14 19.98 -22.26
CA LEU A 264 -15.54 19.65 -22.00
C LEU A 264 -16.39 20.78 -22.56
N LYS A 265 -17.28 20.47 -23.49
CA LYS A 265 -18.35 21.41 -23.92
C LYS A 265 -19.42 21.41 -22.82
N LEU A 266 -19.10 22.00 -21.68
CA LEU A 266 -20.06 22.24 -20.61
C LEU A 266 -20.82 23.53 -20.95
N ASP A 267 -22.13 23.54 -20.70
CA ASP A 267 -22.87 24.79 -20.72
C ASP A 267 -22.43 25.69 -19.53
N GLU A 268 -22.58 26.99 -19.71
CA GLU A 268 -22.17 27.97 -18.70
C GLU A 268 -22.85 27.73 -17.32
N ASN A 269 -24.06 27.19 -17.32
CA ASN A 269 -24.79 26.87 -16.08
C ASN A 269 -24.13 25.73 -15.30
N THR A 270 -23.63 24.71 -15.99
CA THR A 270 -22.92 23.57 -15.36
C THR A 270 -21.56 24.01 -14.82
N LEU A 271 -20.83 24.89 -15.52
CA LEU A 271 -19.56 25.47 -15.04
C LEU A 271 -19.78 26.31 -13.78
N THR A 272 -20.77 27.21 -13.78
CA THR A 272 -21.10 28.05 -12.64
C THR A 272 -21.53 27.21 -11.42
N LEU A 273 -22.22 26.10 -11.64
CA LEU A 273 -22.63 25.16 -10.58
C LEU A 273 -21.42 24.44 -9.97
N ILE A 274 -20.43 24.05 -10.78
CA ILE A 274 -19.20 23.40 -10.31
C ILE A 274 -18.38 24.41 -9.49
N ASP A 275 -18.16 25.63 -9.96
CA ASP A 275 -17.39 26.65 -9.27
C ASP A 275 -18.04 27.06 -7.94
N SER A 276 -19.35 27.33 -7.94
CA SER A 276 -20.09 27.69 -6.72
C SER A 276 -20.12 26.56 -5.67
N THR A 277 -19.97 25.31 -6.11
CA THR A 277 -19.96 24.17 -5.21
C THR A 277 -18.55 23.94 -4.64
N TYR A 278 -17.50 24.27 -5.39
CA TYR A 278 -16.12 24.28 -4.90
C TYR A 278 -15.92 25.31 -3.77
N ASP A 279 -16.43 26.53 -3.96
CA ASP A 279 -16.35 27.61 -2.97
C ASP A 279 -17.08 27.28 -1.65
N ILE A 280 -18.15 26.48 -1.74
CA ILE A 280 -18.91 26.05 -0.56
C ILE A 280 -18.19 24.92 0.21
N LEU A 281 -17.44 24.05 -0.49
CA LEU A 281 -16.67 22.96 0.12
C LEU A 281 -15.45 23.46 0.90
N GLU A 282 -14.87 24.57 0.47
CA GLU A 282 -13.71 25.17 1.13
C GLU A 282 -14.07 25.81 2.48
N GLN A 283 -15.34 26.15 2.70
CA GLN A 283 -15.78 26.94 3.85
C GLN A 283 -16.48 26.19 4.97
N GLN A 284 -16.93 24.93 4.83
CA GLN A 284 -17.72 24.25 5.87
C GLN A 284 -17.45 22.75 6.01
N SER A 285 -17.07 22.33 7.19
CA SER A 285 -17.00 20.94 7.66
C SER A 285 -18.25 20.58 8.49
N ASP A 286 -19.36 20.17 7.86
CA ASP A 286 -20.55 19.69 8.59
C ASP A 286 -21.33 18.64 7.78
N VAL A 287 -22.27 17.90 8.42
CA VAL A 287 -23.02 16.76 7.89
C VAL A 287 -23.76 17.04 6.57
N GLN A 288 -24.16 18.29 6.32
CA GLN A 288 -24.68 18.72 5.01
C GLN A 288 -23.66 18.55 3.86
N THR A 289 -22.38 18.49 4.17
CA THR A 289 -21.27 18.31 3.23
C THR A 289 -21.29 16.91 2.61
N ILE A 290 -21.74 15.88 3.32
CA ILE A 290 -21.78 14.49 2.80
C ILE A 290 -22.87 14.34 1.73
N GLU A 291 -24.06 14.90 1.93
CA GLU A 291 -25.13 14.87 0.92
C GLU A 291 -24.80 15.74 -0.29
N LYS A 292 -24.22 16.92 -0.06
CA LYS A 292 -23.72 17.79 -1.13
C LYS A 292 -22.59 17.11 -1.91
N SER A 293 -21.67 16.44 -1.23
CA SER A 293 -20.59 15.67 -1.87
C SER A 293 -21.10 14.50 -2.71
N LYS A 294 -22.13 13.77 -2.24
CA LYS A 294 -22.77 12.70 -3.02
C LYS A 294 -23.48 13.26 -4.27
N LYS A 295 -24.14 14.39 -4.16
CA LYS A 295 -24.79 15.07 -5.30
C LYS A 295 -23.75 15.59 -6.32
N MET A 296 -22.63 16.15 -5.81
CA MET A 296 -21.49 16.55 -6.66
C MET A 296 -20.83 15.37 -7.38
N LEU A 297 -20.57 14.27 -6.68
CA LEU A 297 -20.02 13.07 -7.27
C LEU A 297 -20.92 12.53 -8.40
N GLY A 298 -22.23 12.53 -8.19
CA GLY A 298 -23.22 12.17 -9.21
C GLY A 298 -23.23 13.13 -10.41
N GLN A 299 -23.07 14.42 -10.17
CA GLN A 299 -22.97 15.43 -11.24
C GLN A 299 -21.65 15.33 -11.99
N MET A 300 -20.52 15.16 -11.31
CA MET A 300 -19.21 14.89 -11.94
C MET A 300 -19.25 13.62 -12.77
N GLU A 301 -19.84 12.55 -12.28
CA GLU A 301 -19.98 11.30 -13.02
C GLU A 301 -20.83 11.49 -14.28
N SER A 302 -21.90 12.29 -14.20
CA SER A 302 -22.75 12.62 -15.36
C SER A 302 -21.98 13.42 -16.42
N VAL A 303 -21.18 14.41 -16.02
CA VAL A 303 -20.39 15.25 -16.91
C VAL A 303 -19.26 14.45 -17.57
N LEU A 304 -18.47 13.74 -16.75
CA LEU A 304 -17.36 12.93 -17.23
C LEU A 304 -17.84 11.74 -18.05
N GLY A 305 -19.02 11.21 -17.76
CA GLY A 305 -19.64 10.09 -18.47
C GLY A 305 -20.52 10.49 -19.65
N ALA A 306 -20.61 11.79 -20.00
CA ALA A 306 -21.35 12.24 -21.17
C ALA A 306 -20.75 11.66 -22.47
N ASP A 307 -21.60 11.24 -23.40
CA ASP A 307 -21.15 10.53 -24.61
C ASP A 307 -20.23 11.38 -25.47
N SER A 308 -20.43 12.70 -25.55
CA SER A 308 -19.55 13.64 -26.23
C SER A 308 -18.16 13.75 -25.56
N THR A 309 -18.10 13.73 -24.24
CA THR A 309 -16.85 13.74 -23.47
C THR A 309 -16.08 12.45 -23.69
N ILE A 310 -16.76 11.31 -23.57
CA ILE A 310 -16.17 9.98 -23.80
C ILE A 310 -15.65 9.86 -25.24
N ALA A 311 -16.40 10.34 -26.24
CA ALA A 311 -15.98 10.31 -27.65
C ALA A 311 -14.67 11.09 -27.85
N SER A 312 -14.62 12.35 -27.42
CA SER A 312 -13.43 13.19 -27.56
C SER A 312 -12.22 12.62 -26.80
N LEU A 313 -12.43 12.08 -25.60
CA LEU A 313 -11.39 11.43 -24.79
C LEU A 313 -10.83 10.19 -25.48
N CYS A 314 -11.71 9.33 -26.00
CA CYS A 314 -11.29 8.09 -26.67
C CYS A 314 -10.56 8.35 -27.97
N ASP A 315 -11.00 9.35 -28.75
CA ASP A 315 -10.31 9.77 -29.98
C ASP A 315 -8.87 10.25 -29.65
N ASP A 316 -8.71 11.04 -28.58
CA ASP A 316 -7.39 11.51 -28.15
C ASP A 316 -6.52 10.37 -27.64
N ILE A 317 -7.05 9.47 -26.81
CA ILE A 317 -6.32 8.30 -26.27
C ILE A 317 -5.83 7.40 -27.41
N VAL A 318 -6.70 7.05 -28.36
CA VAL A 318 -6.37 6.17 -29.50
C VAL A 318 -5.29 6.82 -30.37
N ASN A 319 -5.47 8.09 -30.75
CA ASN A 319 -4.50 8.83 -31.57
C ASN A 319 -3.14 8.93 -30.88
N HIS A 320 -3.12 9.23 -29.56
CA HIS A 320 -1.88 9.30 -28.78
C HIS A 320 -1.18 7.93 -28.71
N TYR A 321 -1.93 6.86 -28.44
CA TYR A 321 -1.39 5.51 -28.35
C TYR A 321 -0.79 5.08 -29.69
N GLU A 322 -1.50 5.23 -30.80
CA GLU A 322 -1.05 4.84 -32.12
C GLU A 322 0.21 5.62 -32.53
N LYS A 323 0.24 6.92 -32.26
CA LYS A 323 1.35 7.78 -32.66
C LYS A 323 2.63 7.51 -31.85
N TYR A 324 2.52 7.24 -30.54
CA TYR A 324 3.66 7.27 -29.66
C TYR A 324 3.96 5.93 -28.97
N ARG A 325 3.03 4.97 -28.97
CA ARG A 325 3.15 3.73 -28.17
C ARG A 325 2.98 2.44 -28.94
N ALA A 326 2.13 2.40 -29.95
CA ALA A 326 1.79 1.17 -30.68
C ALA A 326 3.00 0.44 -31.27
N ASN A 327 4.02 1.18 -31.69
CA ASN A 327 5.23 0.62 -32.31
C ASN A 327 6.33 0.27 -31.30
N LEU A 328 6.12 0.44 -30.00
CA LEU A 328 7.09 0.09 -28.99
C LEU A 328 6.90 -1.38 -28.54
N LEU A 329 7.99 -2.14 -28.40
CA LEU A 329 7.96 -3.51 -27.89
C LEU A 329 7.26 -3.65 -26.51
N THR A 330 7.26 -2.58 -25.73
CA THR A 330 6.62 -2.50 -24.42
C THR A 330 5.46 -1.52 -24.38
N GLY A 331 4.82 -1.27 -25.52
CA GLY A 331 3.77 -0.27 -25.70
C GLY A 331 2.43 -0.59 -25.05
N LYS A 332 2.42 -1.14 -23.83
CA LYS A 332 1.19 -1.35 -23.06
C LYS A 332 0.63 -0.02 -22.56
N ALA A 333 -0.69 0.06 -22.49
CA ALA A 333 -1.41 1.19 -21.91
C ALA A 333 -2.39 0.69 -20.84
N MET A 334 -2.59 1.52 -19.82
CA MET A 334 -3.61 1.31 -18.79
C MET A 334 -4.44 2.57 -18.66
N ILE A 335 -5.75 2.45 -18.78
CA ILE A 335 -6.69 3.54 -18.63
C ILE A 335 -7.35 3.39 -17.25
N VAL A 336 -7.19 4.42 -16.42
CA VAL A 336 -7.84 4.50 -15.11
C VAL A 336 -8.99 5.49 -15.22
N ALA A 337 -10.21 4.99 -15.18
CA ALA A 337 -11.41 5.79 -15.28
C ALA A 337 -11.91 6.24 -13.90
N TYR A 338 -12.72 7.29 -13.87
CA TYR A 338 -13.34 7.83 -12.67
C TYR A 338 -14.26 6.81 -11.96
N SER A 339 -15.00 6.02 -12.72
CA SER A 339 -15.89 4.97 -12.19
C SER A 339 -15.95 3.75 -13.13
N ARG A 340 -16.42 2.62 -12.62
CA ARG A 340 -16.63 1.41 -13.43
C ARG A 340 -17.58 1.62 -14.62
N PRO A 341 -18.73 2.30 -14.47
CA PRO A 341 -19.59 2.61 -15.61
C PRO A 341 -18.87 3.42 -16.70
N ILE A 342 -18.06 4.42 -16.32
CA ILE A 342 -17.26 5.21 -17.25
C ILE A 342 -16.18 4.35 -17.92
N ALA A 343 -15.51 3.46 -17.18
CA ALA A 343 -14.55 2.52 -17.75
C ALA A 343 -15.19 1.68 -18.87
N MET A 344 -16.39 1.16 -18.63
CA MET A 344 -17.14 0.38 -19.62
C MET A 344 -17.56 1.21 -20.85
N LYS A 345 -17.92 2.49 -20.67
CA LYS A 345 -18.19 3.39 -21.78
C LYS A 345 -16.94 3.62 -22.63
N ILE A 346 -15.79 3.90 -21.99
CA ILE A 346 -14.50 4.07 -22.66
C ILE A 346 -14.13 2.80 -23.44
N TYR A 347 -14.23 1.63 -22.82
CA TYR A 347 -13.95 0.34 -23.46
C TYR A 347 -14.77 0.14 -24.74
N ARG A 348 -16.11 0.30 -24.65
CA ARG A 348 -17.00 0.16 -25.81
C ARG A 348 -16.66 1.16 -26.90
N ARG A 349 -16.43 2.43 -26.53
CA ARG A 349 -16.09 3.47 -27.49
C ARG A 349 -14.76 3.22 -28.21
N ILE A 350 -13.73 2.75 -27.51
CA ILE A 350 -12.46 2.38 -28.13
C ILE A 350 -12.66 1.24 -29.14
N LEU A 351 -13.47 0.24 -28.82
CA LEU A 351 -13.77 -0.86 -29.76
C LEU A 351 -14.62 -0.43 -30.96
N GLU A 352 -15.45 0.61 -30.83
CA GLU A 352 -16.10 1.23 -31.99
C GLU A 352 -15.09 1.92 -32.93
N ILE A 353 -14.08 2.61 -32.38
CA ILE A 353 -13.01 3.27 -33.14
C ILE A 353 -12.04 2.26 -33.75
N ARG A 354 -11.71 1.19 -32.98
CA ARG A 354 -10.76 0.14 -33.37
C ARG A 354 -11.31 -1.26 -33.08
N PRO A 355 -12.17 -1.79 -33.95
CA PRO A 355 -12.74 -3.13 -33.78
C PRO A 355 -11.69 -4.26 -33.73
N ASP A 356 -10.55 -4.03 -34.40
CA ASP A 356 -9.41 -4.97 -34.41
C ASP A 356 -8.65 -5.07 -33.08
N TRP A 357 -9.02 -4.26 -32.09
CA TRP A 357 -8.43 -4.34 -30.74
C TRP A 357 -9.20 -5.24 -29.78
N THR A 358 -10.25 -5.90 -30.22
CA THR A 358 -11.10 -6.73 -29.35
C THR A 358 -10.30 -7.78 -28.54
N GLU A 359 -9.26 -8.36 -29.15
CA GLU A 359 -8.39 -9.33 -28.47
C GLU A 359 -7.20 -8.70 -27.73
N LYS A 360 -7.00 -7.38 -27.85
CA LYS A 360 -5.85 -6.65 -27.31
C LYS A 360 -6.20 -5.81 -26.08
N ILE A 361 -7.47 -5.54 -25.85
CA ILE A 361 -7.96 -4.69 -24.77
C ILE A 361 -8.88 -5.48 -23.85
N GLY A 362 -8.71 -5.30 -22.54
CA GLY A 362 -9.53 -5.93 -21.49
C GLY A 362 -9.98 -4.91 -20.46
N VAL A 363 -11.05 -5.22 -19.71
CA VAL A 363 -11.60 -4.42 -18.59
C VAL A 363 -11.66 -5.27 -17.35
#